data_0781206629100ce710e805225295d935
#
_entry.id   0781206629100ce710e805225295d935
#
_cell.length_a   1.000
_cell.length_b   1.000
_cell.length_c   1.000
_cell.angle_alpha   90.00
_cell.angle_beta   90.00
_cell.angle_gamma   90.00
#
_symmetry.space_group_name_H-M   'P 1'
#
loop_
_entity.id
_entity.type
_entity.pdbx_description
1 polymer ?
#
loop_
_entity_poly.entity_id
_entity_poly.type
_entity_poly.pdbx_seq_one_letter_code
_entity_poly.pdbx_strand_id
1 'polypeptide(L)'
;MPSARHILIVNSRSVHQPVFLVGAPHSGADLIGRALKASAGFHVTIGQPSVLRTVYAFARRPSMYQGRTQAAATVIRDAFAQGWQVTPSSCLECTRECRAAAGLASDTVGPCVELRGLETFGDASPDLIYTAEALTYAFPDARIVQVIRDGRDVVASMLADPVVMSWYRPSFVNVDIEFPNPFFGIETAEDRDLWPRLSPAARCALRWRWSVRLAARLHHSLPSGQLKTIRYEYLLSKPEDALADLSRFTGTTVQAAEIRNEARTARTRGRSRRGPAYEMSLASEDITQIEKIAGEELRRLGYSV
;
A
#
# COMPACT_ATOMS: atom_id res chain seq x y z
N MET A 1 29.96 11.26 1.84
CA MET A 1 29.55 12.67 1.68
C MET A 1 28.05 12.73 1.94
N PRO A 2 27.51 13.65 2.77
CA PRO A 2 26.09 13.80 2.87
C PRO A 2 25.56 14.22 1.51
N SER A 3 24.72 13.38 0.91
CA SER A 3 23.99 13.66 -0.32
C SER A 3 23.27 14.99 -0.15
N ALA A 4 23.45 15.92 -1.08
CA ALA A 4 22.70 17.17 -1.12
C ALA A 4 21.21 16.79 -1.04
N ARG A 5 20.53 17.15 0.05
CA ARG A 5 19.09 16.91 0.21
C ARG A 5 18.39 17.75 -0.86
N HIS A 6 18.01 17.11 -1.95
CA HIS A 6 17.17 17.76 -2.93
C HIS A 6 15.80 18.04 -2.29
N ILE A 7 15.52 19.28 -1.99
CA ILE A 7 14.23 19.71 -1.48
C ILE A 7 13.22 19.55 -2.61
N LEU A 8 12.16 18.76 -2.39
CA LEU A 8 11.03 18.72 -3.31
C LEU A 8 10.09 19.85 -2.97
N ILE A 9 9.74 20.66 -3.98
CA ILE A 9 8.77 21.74 -3.84
C ILE A 9 7.54 21.40 -4.67
N VAL A 10 6.39 21.36 -4.04
CA VAL A 10 5.08 21.13 -4.67
C VAL A 10 4.13 22.25 -4.25
N ASN A 11 3.47 22.91 -5.19
CA ASN A 11 2.57 24.05 -4.92
C ASN A 11 3.22 25.16 -4.06
N SER A 12 4.49 25.47 -4.35
CA SER A 12 5.30 26.45 -3.60
C SER A 12 5.56 26.07 -2.14
N ARG A 13 5.40 24.78 -1.78
CA ARG A 13 5.66 24.24 -0.44
C ARG A 13 6.74 23.17 -0.49
N SER A 14 7.65 23.21 0.47
CA SER A 14 8.64 22.14 0.66
C SER A 14 7.96 20.89 1.19
N VAL A 15 8.24 19.75 0.58
CA VAL A 15 7.79 18.45 1.06
C VAL A 15 8.75 17.97 2.12
N HIS A 16 8.24 17.79 3.33
CA HIS A 16 8.99 17.26 4.48
C HIS A 16 8.24 16.08 5.08
N GLN A 17 8.98 15.03 5.44
CA GLN A 17 8.44 13.83 6.10
C GLN A 17 7.13 13.33 5.46
N PRO A 18 7.09 13.12 4.13
CA PRO A 18 5.88 12.63 3.50
C PRO A 18 5.46 11.28 4.09
N VAL A 19 4.14 11.02 4.11
CA VAL A 19 3.59 9.80 4.70
C VAL A 19 3.24 8.82 3.60
N PHE A 20 3.83 7.62 3.62
CA PHE A 20 3.52 6.54 2.67
C PHE A 20 2.86 5.36 3.37
N LEU A 21 1.74 4.92 2.82
CA LEU A 21 1.02 3.74 3.29
C LEU A 21 1.35 2.57 2.37
N VAL A 22 1.98 1.55 2.92
CA VAL A 22 2.50 0.40 2.16
C VAL A 22 1.94 -0.93 2.70
N GLY A 23 1.97 -1.97 1.89
CA GLY A 23 1.54 -3.31 2.27
C GLY A 23 1.16 -4.17 1.07
N ALA A 24 0.40 -5.23 1.31
CA ALA A 24 -0.24 -5.96 0.22
C ALA A 24 -1.47 -5.22 -0.29
N PRO A 25 -1.89 -5.41 -1.56
CA PRO A 25 -3.20 -4.98 -2.02
C PRO A 25 -4.29 -5.47 -1.05
N HIS A 26 -5.31 -4.66 -0.79
CA HIS A 26 -6.41 -4.99 0.14
C HIS A 26 -6.02 -5.19 1.61
N SER A 27 -4.83 -4.78 2.03
CA SER A 27 -4.44 -4.80 3.44
C SER A 27 -5.15 -3.73 4.29
N GLY A 28 -5.81 -2.74 3.67
CA GLY A 28 -6.50 -1.63 4.35
C GLY A 28 -5.71 -0.31 4.34
N ALA A 29 -4.66 -0.21 3.55
CA ALA A 29 -3.90 1.04 3.38
C ALA A 29 -4.79 2.19 2.84
N ASP A 30 -5.73 1.88 1.95
CA ASP A 30 -6.71 2.81 1.40
C ASP A 30 -7.64 3.39 2.49
N LEU A 31 -8.04 2.59 3.48
CA LEU A 31 -8.88 3.04 4.60
C LEU A 31 -8.16 4.12 5.42
N ILE A 32 -6.89 3.88 5.76
CA ILE A 32 -6.06 4.89 6.45
C ILE A 32 -5.82 6.08 5.52
N GLY A 33 -5.58 5.85 4.23
CA GLY A 33 -5.41 6.90 3.22
C GLY A 33 -6.61 7.85 3.16
N ARG A 34 -7.84 7.31 3.18
CA ARG A 34 -9.08 8.12 3.23
C ARG A 34 -9.17 8.93 4.52
N ALA A 35 -8.84 8.32 5.66
CA ALA A 35 -8.85 9.03 6.93
C ALA A 35 -7.83 10.18 6.98
N LEU A 36 -6.61 9.95 6.48
CA LEU A 36 -5.60 11.01 6.36
C LEU A 36 -6.04 12.10 5.37
N LYS A 37 -6.60 11.73 4.21
CA LYS A 37 -7.06 12.69 3.21
C LYS A 37 -8.19 13.58 3.71
N ALA A 38 -9.07 13.04 4.57
CA ALA A 38 -10.13 13.80 5.21
C ALA A 38 -9.62 14.67 6.38
N SER A 39 -8.36 14.51 6.78
CA SER A 39 -7.77 15.24 7.92
C SER A 39 -7.20 16.59 7.48
N ALA A 40 -7.37 17.61 8.30
CA ALA A 40 -6.80 18.93 8.03
C ALA A 40 -5.26 18.86 7.96
N GLY A 41 -4.67 19.60 7.04
CA GLY A 41 -3.23 19.66 6.85
C GLY A 41 -2.64 18.53 6.00
N PHE A 42 -3.43 17.54 5.57
CA PHE A 42 -2.96 16.44 4.72
C PHE A 42 -3.39 16.59 3.25
N HIS A 43 -2.45 16.35 2.36
CA HIS A 43 -2.74 16.02 0.96
C HIS A 43 -2.24 14.60 0.67
N VAL A 44 -3.14 13.65 0.72
CA VAL A 44 -2.85 12.24 0.45
C VAL A 44 -3.49 11.82 -0.86
N THR A 45 -2.70 11.24 -1.77
CA THR A 45 -3.19 10.59 -2.99
C THR A 45 -3.54 9.13 -2.72
N ILE A 46 -4.55 8.60 -3.42
CA ILE A 46 -5.00 7.21 -3.29
C ILE A 46 -5.06 6.61 -4.69
N GLY A 47 -4.10 5.74 -5.00
CA GLY A 47 -4.04 5.09 -6.30
C GLY A 47 -3.81 6.08 -7.47
N GLN A 48 -3.02 7.12 -7.27
CA GLN A 48 -2.76 8.14 -8.30
C GLN A 48 -2.12 7.51 -9.55
N PRO A 49 -2.72 7.64 -10.75
CA PRO A 49 -2.31 6.89 -11.93
C PRO A 49 -0.86 7.12 -12.37
N SER A 50 -0.33 8.34 -12.32
CA SER A 50 1.06 8.63 -12.69
C SER A 50 2.06 7.94 -11.75
N VAL A 51 1.76 7.95 -10.45
CA VAL A 51 2.55 7.26 -9.41
C VAL A 51 2.48 5.75 -9.63
N LEU A 52 1.28 5.19 -9.76
CA LEU A 52 1.10 3.74 -9.92
C LEU A 52 1.75 3.19 -11.20
N ARG A 53 1.69 3.92 -12.33
CA ARG A 53 2.38 3.51 -13.56
C ARG A 53 3.88 3.38 -13.35
N THR A 54 4.48 4.34 -12.63
CA THR A 54 5.90 4.33 -12.29
C THR A 54 6.23 3.17 -11.34
N VAL A 55 5.42 2.99 -10.28
CA VAL A 55 5.59 1.88 -9.32
C VAL A 55 5.50 0.53 -10.03
N TYR A 56 4.49 0.32 -10.87
CA TYR A 56 4.32 -0.94 -11.59
C TYR A 56 5.42 -1.20 -12.64
N ALA A 57 5.95 -0.14 -13.28
CA ALA A 57 7.09 -0.29 -14.18
C ALA A 57 8.29 -0.90 -13.45
N PHE A 58 8.64 -0.35 -12.28
CA PHE A 58 9.76 -0.85 -11.48
C PHE A 58 9.43 -2.16 -10.75
N ALA A 59 8.27 -2.28 -10.13
CA ALA A 59 7.87 -3.47 -9.38
C ALA A 59 7.86 -4.73 -10.23
N ARG A 60 7.41 -4.62 -11.49
CA ARG A 60 7.38 -5.73 -12.44
C ARG A 60 8.71 -6.00 -13.13
N ARG A 61 9.59 -5.01 -13.17
CA ARG A 61 10.92 -5.10 -13.78
C ARG A 61 11.99 -4.60 -12.83
N PRO A 62 12.26 -5.33 -11.74
CA PRO A 62 13.26 -4.94 -10.76
C PRO A 62 14.66 -4.74 -11.37
N SER A 63 14.99 -5.42 -12.47
CA SER A 63 16.24 -5.22 -13.21
C SER A 63 16.43 -3.79 -13.72
N MET A 64 15.35 -3.03 -13.91
CA MET A 64 15.45 -1.64 -14.36
C MET A 64 16.08 -0.70 -13.32
N TYR A 65 16.00 -1.03 -12.04
CA TYR A 65 16.56 -0.20 -10.98
C TYR A 65 17.60 -0.88 -10.10
N GLN A 66 17.78 -2.20 -10.18
CA GLN A 66 18.87 -2.91 -9.49
C GLN A 66 20.22 -2.30 -9.86
N GLY A 67 20.98 -1.86 -8.84
CA GLY A 67 22.21 -1.12 -9.02
C GLY A 67 22.05 0.32 -9.56
N ARG A 68 20.82 0.81 -9.73
CA ARG A 68 20.51 2.14 -10.24
C ARG A 68 19.47 2.86 -9.36
N THR A 69 19.49 2.59 -8.06
CA THR A 69 18.49 3.11 -7.09
C THR A 69 18.33 4.62 -7.16
N GLN A 70 19.43 5.37 -7.37
CA GLN A 70 19.37 6.83 -7.50
C GLN A 70 18.55 7.29 -8.70
N ALA A 71 18.70 6.66 -9.86
CA ALA A 71 17.94 7.00 -11.06
C ALA A 71 16.45 6.66 -10.88
N ALA A 72 16.15 5.48 -10.31
CA ALA A 72 14.78 5.08 -10.00
C ALA A 72 14.13 6.03 -8.98
N ALA A 73 14.87 6.45 -7.95
CA ALA A 73 14.42 7.41 -6.96
C ALA A 73 14.08 8.77 -7.57
N THR A 74 14.85 9.24 -8.55
CA THR A 74 14.55 10.48 -9.28
C THR A 74 13.21 10.35 -10.02
N VAL A 75 12.99 9.25 -10.75
CA VAL A 75 11.73 9.03 -11.49
C VAL A 75 10.53 8.92 -10.54
N ILE A 76 10.67 8.21 -9.41
CA ILE A 76 9.63 8.10 -8.38
C ILE A 76 9.33 9.49 -7.81
N ARG A 77 10.36 10.26 -7.51
CA ARG A 77 10.22 11.62 -6.96
C ARG A 77 9.47 12.54 -7.92
N ASP A 78 9.79 12.48 -9.21
CA ASP A 78 9.12 13.29 -10.24
C ASP A 78 7.65 12.86 -10.39
N ALA A 79 7.35 11.56 -10.32
CA ALA A 79 5.98 11.05 -10.35
C ALA A 79 5.16 11.58 -9.17
N PHE A 80 5.74 11.64 -7.96
CA PHE A 80 5.08 12.25 -6.80
C PHE A 80 4.98 13.75 -6.92
N ALA A 81 6.01 14.44 -7.41
CA ALA A 81 5.97 15.88 -7.65
C ALA A 81 4.80 16.25 -8.56
N GLN A 82 4.56 15.47 -9.62
CA GLN A 82 3.42 15.63 -10.52
C GLN A 82 2.09 15.23 -9.84
N GLY A 83 2.06 14.07 -9.18
CA GLY A 83 0.85 13.51 -8.57
C GLY A 83 0.30 14.36 -7.41
N TRP A 84 1.16 15.10 -6.70
CA TRP A 84 0.80 15.98 -5.60
C TRP A 84 0.48 17.42 -6.01
N GLN A 85 0.59 17.74 -7.31
CA GLN A 85 0.14 19.07 -7.77
C GLN A 85 -1.36 19.24 -7.57
N VAL A 86 -1.74 20.36 -6.96
CA VAL A 86 -3.14 20.74 -6.76
C VAL A 86 -3.45 21.89 -7.70
N THR A 87 -4.19 21.59 -8.73
CA THR A 87 -4.70 22.59 -9.69
C THR A 87 -6.21 22.41 -9.85
N PRO A 88 -6.94 23.37 -10.40
CA PRO A 88 -8.37 23.21 -10.65
C PRO A 88 -8.73 21.96 -11.48
N SER A 89 -7.80 21.47 -12.31
CA SER A 89 -8.00 20.32 -13.20
C SER A 89 -7.27 19.05 -12.73
N SER A 90 -6.34 19.11 -11.79
CA SER A 90 -5.49 17.95 -11.42
C SER A 90 -6.30 16.78 -10.82
N CYS A 91 -7.38 17.07 -10.11
CA CYS A 91 -8.23 16.05 -9.52
C CYS A 91 -9.10 15.28 -10.52
N LEU A 92 -9.16 15.69 -11.79
CA LEU A 92 -9.82 14.91 -12.84
C LEU A 92 -9.06 13.61 -13.15
N GLU A 93 -7.75 13.58 -12.94
CA GLU A 93 -6.90 12.42 -13.16
C GLU A 93 -6.84 11.49 -11.93
N CYS A 94 -7.34 11.94 -10.79
CA CYS A 94 -7.37 11.14 -9.57
C CYS A 94 -8.41 10.01 -9.67
N THR A 95 -8.17 8.91 -8.95
CA THR A 95 -9.14 7.82 -8.85
C THR A 95 -10.45 8.30 -8.22
N ARG A 96 -11.53 7.54 -8.48
CA ARG A 96 -12.84 7.79 -7.90
C ARG A 96 -12.76 7.78 -6.36
N GLU A 97 -12.01 6.85 -5.80
CA GLU A 97 -11.79 6.69 -4.36
C GLU A 97 -11.08 7.90 -3.77
N CYS A 98 -10.06 8.39 -4.44
CA CYS A 98 -9.32 9.59 -4.02
C CYS A 98 -10.21 10.83 -4.02
N ARG A 99 -11.06 11.00 -5.03
CA ARG A 99 -12.02 12.11 -5.16
C ARG A 99 -13.12 12.04 -4.10
N ALA A 100 -13.70 10.85 -3.90
CA ALA A 100 -14.72 10.62 -2.89
C ALA A 100 -14.19 10.90 -1.47
N ALA A 101 -12.95 10.50 -1.17
CA ALA A 101 -12.31 10.81 0.11
C ALA A 101 -12.04 12.31 0.33
N ALA A 102 -12.02 13.10 -0.74
CA ALA A 102 -11.95 14.57 -0.68
C ALA A 102 -13.34 15.24 -0.62
N GLY A 103 -14.43 14.46 -0.58
CA GLY A 103 -15.79 14.99 -0.64
C GLY A 103 -16.21 15.53 -2.01
N LEU A 104 -15.46 15.20 -3.08
CA LEU A 104 -15.78 15.63 -4.44
C LEU A 104 -16.74 14.64 -5.11
N ALA A 105 -17.82 15.15 -5.68
CA ALA A 105 -18.69 14.37 -6.55
C ALA A 105 -17.94 13.94 -7.83
N SER A 106 -18.45 12.92 -8.51
CA SER A 106 -17.80 12.31 -9.68
C SER A 106 -17.58 13.29 -10.84
N ASP A 107 -18.43 14.29 -10.96
CA ASP A 107 -18.46 15.32 -12.01
C ASP A 107 -17.91 16.68 -11.56
N THR A 108 -17.57 16.82 -10.28
CA THR A 108 -17.07 18.09 -9.73
C THR A 108 -15.64 18.34 -10.22
N VAL A 109 -15.41 19.52 -10.80
CA VAL A 109 -14.08 20.03 -11.13
C VAL A 109 -13.63 20.94 -9.99
N GLY A 110 -12.45 20.69 -9.44
CA GLY A 110 -11.93 21.51 -8.36
C GLY A 110 -10.75 20.87 -7.63
N PRO A 111 -10.06 21.64 -6.78
CA PRO A 111 -8.97 21.12 -5.96
C PRO A 111 -9.50 20.14 -4.90
N CYS A 112 -8.77 19.04 -4.67
CA CYS A 112 -9.15 18.04 -3.68
C CYS A 112 -8.67 18.37 -2.26
N VAL A 113 -7.99 19.47 -2.08
CA VAL A 113 -7.50 19.98 -0.80
C VAL A 113 -7.29 21.50 -0.90
N GLU A 114 -7.51 22.19 0.19
CA GLU A 114 -7.12 23.60 0.31
C GLU A 114 -5.61 23.69 0.56
N LEU A 115 -4.93 24.51 -0.25
CA LEU A 115 -3.49 24.70 -0.08
C LEU A 115 -3.16 25.46 1.22
N ARG A 116 -4.08 26.31 1.70
CA ARG A 116 -3.90 27.02 2.96
C ARG A 116 -3.96 26.02 4.12
N GLY A 117 -2.90 25.98 4.92
CA GLY A 117 -2.81 25.03 6.06
C GLY A 117 -2.35 23.63 5.67
N LEU A 118 -1.99 23.38 4.40
CA LEU A 118 -1.40 22.11 4.00
C LEU A 118 0.02 21.98 4.60
N GLU A 119 0.25 20.90 5.34
CA GLU A 119 1.50 20.62 6.07
C GLU A 119 2.18 19.34 5.58
N THR A 120 1.39 18.31 5.25
CA THR A 120 1.90 16.97 5.00
C THR A 120 1.39 16.41 3.68
N PHE A 121 2.30 15.92 2.85
CA PHE A 121 1.99 15.16 1.64
C PHE A 121 2.05 13.66 1.93
N GLY A 122 1.30 12.87 1.18
CA GLY A 122 1.34 11.42 1.32
C GLY A 122 0.73 10.66 0.15
N ASP A 123 0.88 9.34 0.19
CA ASP A 123 0.26 8.43 -0.77
C ASP A 123 -0.14 7.12 -0.11
N ALA A 124 -1.32 6.63 -0.48
CA ALA A 124 -1.90 5.40 0.02
C ALA A 124 -1.98 4.34 -1.10
N SER A 125 -0.85 4.03 -1.70
CA SER A 125 -0.71 2.95 -2.68
C SER A 125 0.06 1.79 -2.05
N PRO A 126 -0.60 0.70 -1.65
CA PRO A 126 0.07 -0.40 -0.94
C PRO A 126 1.24 -0.98 -1.74
N ASP A 127 1.13 -1.05 -3.05
CA ASP A 127 2.15 -1.57 -3.95
C ASP A 127 3.49 -0.77 -3.97
N LEU A 128 3.54 0.39 -3.32
CA LEU A 128 4.81 1.11 -3.06
C LEU A 128 5.84 0.24 -2.34
N ILE A 129 5.39 -0.78 -1.60
CA ILE A 129 6.29 -1.73 -0.92
C ILE A 129 7.27 -2.40 -1.88
N TYR A 130 6.88 -2.65 -3.14
CA TYR A 130 7.74 -3.30 -4.14
C TYR A 130 8.83 -2.38 -4.70
N THR A 131 8.74 -1.09 -4.42
CA THR A 131 9.75 -0.08 -4.81
C THR A 131 10.32 0.64 -3.58
N ALA A 132 10.20 0.04 -2.40
CA ALA A 132 10.50 0.68 -1.12
C ALA A 132 11.93 1.22 -1.04
N GLU A 133 12.92 0.51 -1.60
CA GLU A 133 14.31 0.97 -1.63
C GLU A 133 14.46 2.30 -2.40
N ALA A 134 13.90 2.38 -3.59
CA ALA A 134 13.93 3.61 -4.39
C ALA A 134 13.07 4.73 -3.76
N LEU A 135 11.95 4.37 -3.13
CA LEU A 135 11.08 5.30 -2.40
C LEU A 135 11.81 5.95 -1.23
N THR A 136 12.47 5.16 -0.40
CA THR A 136 13.21 5.66 0.77
C THR A 136 14.47 6.44 0.38
N TYR A 137 15.07 6.11 -0.77
CA TYR A 137 16.15 6.92 -1.34
C TYR A 137 15.63 8.27 -1.86
N ALA A 138 14.44 8.28 -2.48
CA ALA A 138 13.79 9.51 -2.97
C ALA A 138 13.37 10.44 -1.81
N PHE A 139 12.91 9.85 -0.70
CA PHE A 139 12.38 10.54 0.48
C PHE A 139 13.00 9.98 1.76
N PRO A 140 14.25 10.35 2.06
CA PRO A 140 14.99 9.75 3.19
C PRO A 140 14.44 10.14 4.57
N ASP A 141 13.58 11.16 4.64
CA ASP A 141 12.88 11.61 5.84
C ASP A 141 11.42 11.13 5.91
N ALA A 142 10.98 10.29 4.97
CA ALA A 142 9.61 9.80 4.90
C ALA A 142 9.19 9.02 6.15
N ARG A 143 7.92 9.15 6.50
CA ARG A 143 7.24 8.30 7.49
C ARG A 143 6.46 7.21 6.76
N ILE A 144 6.74 5.96 7.09
CA ILE A 144 6.12 4.81 6.41
C ILE A 144 5.17 4.11 7.38
N VAL A 145 3.92 3.95 6.96
CA VAL A 145 2.93 3.16 7.67
C VAL A 145 2.73 1.86 6.91
N GLN A 146 3.21 0.76 7.45
CA GLN A 146 2.91 -0.57 6.96
C GLN A 146 1.56 -1.03 7.49
N VAL A 147 0.67 -1.44 6.59
CA VAL A 147 -0.60 -2.03 6.96
C VAL A 147 -0.55 -3.55 6.75
N ILE A 148 -0.81 -4.31 7.81
CA ILE A 148 -0.87 -5.77 7.80
C ILE A 148 -2.31 -6.21 8.05
N ARG A 149 -2.73 -7.24 7.31
CA ARG A 149 -4.01 -7.94 7.47
C ARG A 149 -3.78 -9.44 7.29
N ASP A 150 -4.65 -10.27 7.87
CA ASP A 150 -4.62 -11.72 7.64
C ASP A 150 -4.49 -12.03 6.14
N GLY A 151 -3.46 -12.80 5.79
CA GLY A 151 -3.13 -13.10 4.41
C GLY A 151 -4.25 -13.84 3.68
N ARG A 152 -5.05 -14.63 4.37
CA ARG A 152 -6.19 -15.36 3.81
C ARG A 152 -7.31 -14.40 3.40
N ASP A 153 -7.59 -13.38 4.24
CA ASP A 153 -8.56 -12.31 3.92
C ASP A 153 -8.06 -11.43 2.78
N VAL A 154 -6.75 -11.16 2.74
CA VAL A 154 -6.13 -10.40 1.63
C VAL A 154 -6.24 -11.17 0.33
N VAL A 155 -5.91 -12.47 0.32
CA VAL A 155 -6.02 -13.33 -0.88
C VAL A 155 -7.46 -13.41 -1.36
N ALA A 156 -8.43 -13.61 -0.46
CA ALA A 156 -9.85 -13.60 -0.81
C ALA A 156 -10.27 -12.29 -1.51
N SER A 157 -9.79 -11.16 -0.99
CA SER A 157 -10.06 -9.84 -1.57
C SER A 157 -9.34 -9.64 -2.92
N MET A 158 -8.10 -10.11 -3.06
CA MET A 158 -7.34 -10.05 -4.31
C MET A 158 -8.00 -10.86 -5.42
N LEU A 159 -8.50 -12.07 -5.12
CA LEU A 159 -9.20 -12.93 -6.08
C LEU A 159 -10.49 -12.29 -6.59
N ALA A 160 -11.17 -11.51 -5.77
CA ALA A 160 -12.39 -10.79 -6.13
C ALA A 160 -12.12 -9.50 -6.93
N ASP A 161 -10.87 -9.04 -7.02
CA ASP A 161 -10.50 -7.80 -7.71
C ASP A 161 -9.99 -8.08 -9.13
N PRO A 162 -10.77 -7.73 -10.18
CA PRO A 162 -10.37 -7.96 -11.56
C PRO A 162 -9.13 -7.15 -11.97
N VAL A 163 -8.85 -6.01 -11.33
CA VAL A 163 -7.65 -5.21 -11.60
C VAL A 163 -6.41 -5.94 -11.09
N VAL A 164 -6.45 -6.42 -9.85
CA VAL A 164 -5.35 -7.22 -9.28
C VAL A 164 -5.16 -8.50 -10.08
N MET A 165 -6.24 -9.21 -10.42
CA MET A 165 -6.18 -10.45 -11.19
C MET A 165 -5.71 -10.27 -12.63
N SER A 166 -5.87 -9.07 -13.20
CA SER A 166 -5.37 -8.78 -14.53
C SER A 166 -3.84 -8.94 -14.65
N TRP A 167 -3.09 -8.70 -13.57
CA TRP A 167 -1.64 -8.86 -13.55
C TRP A 167 -1.16 -10.31 -13.73
N TYR A 168 -2.01 -11.28 -13.40
CA TYR A 168 -1.69 -12.72 -13.54
C TYR A 168 -2.02 -13.29 -14.92
N ARG A 169 -2.47 -12.45 -15.86
CA ARG A 169 -2.68 -12.87 -17.25
C ARG A 169 -1.33 -13.16 -17.92
N PRO A 170 -1.24 -14.16 -18.81
CA PRO A 170 0.03 -14.55 -19.45
C PRO A 170 0.78 -13.39 -20.13
N SER A 171 0.05 -12.42 -20.69
CA SER A 171 0.64 -11.24 -21.36
C SER A 171 1.34 -10.26 -20.39
N PHE A 172 1.07 -10.34 -19.09
CA PHE A 172 1.68 -9.46 -18.08
C PHE A 172 2.71 -10.18 -17.21
N VAL A 173 2.67 -11.51 -17.15
CA VAL A 173 3.61 -12.32 -16.37
C VAL A 173 4.96 -12.37 -17.09
N ASN A 174 6.03 -12.04 -16.40
CA ASN A 174 7.39 -11.96 -16.95
C ASN A 174 8.44 -12.62 -16.03
N VAL A 175 8.02 -13.63 -15.28
CA VAL A 175 8.83 -14.29 -14.25
C VAL A 175 10.03 -15.07 -14.80
N ASP A 176 9.99 -15.42 -16.10
CA ASP A 176 11.11 -16.07 -16.79
C ASP A 176 12.23 -15.08 -17.14
N ILE A 177 11.91 -13.80 -17.29
CA ILE A 177 12.84 -12.73 -17.69
C ILE A 177 13.31 -11.95 -16.48
N GLU A 178 12.42 -11.69 -15.52
CA GLU A 178 12.66 -10.90 -14.33
C GLU A 178 12.66 -11.80 -13.09
N PHE A 179 13.84 -12.13 -12.59
CA PHE A 179 14.02 -13.00 -11.43
C PHE A 179 15.17 -12.50 -10.53
N PRO A 180 15.01 -12.44 -9.21
CA PRO A 180 13.76 -12.63 -8.46
C PRO A 180 12.73 -11.55 -8.77
N ASN A 181 11.44 -11.88 -8.63
CA ASN A 181 10.35 -10.94 -8.92
C ASN A 181 9.40 -10.78 -7.72
N PRO A 182 9.65 -9.79 -6.87
CA PRO A 182 8.86 -9.54 -5.68
C PRO A 182 7.39 -9.25 -5.94
N PHE A 183 7.07 -8.60 -7.07
CA PHE A 183 5.70 -8.24 -7.43
C PHE A 183 4.80 -9.47 -7.64
N PHE A 184 5.35 -10.53 -8.20
CA PHE A 184 4.68 -11.82 -8.34
C PHE A 184 4.94 -12.76 -7.16
N GLY A 185 5.69 -12.34 -6.15
CA GLY A 185 6.01 -13.13 -4.98
C GLY A 185 7.07 -14.22 -5.21
N ILE A 186 7.86 -14.11 -6.28
CA ILE A 186 8.86 -15.10 -6.65
C ILE A 186 10.22 -14.70 -6.09
N GLU A 187 10.69 -15.48 -5.14
CA GLU A 187 11.97 -15.25 -4.44
C GLU A 187 13.04 -16.25 -4.86
N THR A 188 12.65 -17.50 -5.03
CA THR A 188 13.54 -18.62 -5.27
C THR A 188 13.32 -19.24 -6.64
N ALA A 189 14.29 -20.01 -7.14
CA ALA A 189 14.13 -20.77 -8.37
C ALA A 189 12.97 -21.77 -8.25
N GLU A 190 12.75 -22.34 -7.05
CA GLU A 190 11.63 -23.22 -6.78
C GLU A 190 10.28 -22.51 -6.93
N ASP A 191 10.14 -21.29 -6.37
CA ASP A 191 8.94 -20.47 -6.56
C ASP A 191 8.66 -20.26 -8.06
N ARG A 192 9.71 -19.95 -8.85
CA ARG A 192 9.59 -19.73 -10.31
C ARG A 192 9.14 -20.99 -11.03
N ASP A 193 9.74 -22.13 -10.73
CA ASP A 193 9.47 -23.40 -11.42
C ASP A 193 8.07 -23.94 -11.07
N LEU A 194 7.57 -23.63 -9.89
CA LEU A 194 6.21 -23.97 -9.46
C LEU A 194 5.14 -23.00 -10.01
N TRP A 195 5.51 -21.74 -10.27
CA TRP A 195 4.57 -20.69 -10.64
C TRP A 195 3.54 -21.05 -11.71
N PRO A 196 3.89 -21.68 -12.86
CA PRO A 196 2.93 -21.99 -13.90
C PRO A 196 1.82 -22.94 -13.44
N ARG A 197 2.08 -23.76 -12.40
CA ARG A 197 1.18 -24.79 -11.86
C ARG A 197 0.36 -24.31 -10.68
N LEU A 198 0.67 -23.13 -10.14
CA LEU A 198 -0.01 -22.60 -8.96
C LEU A 198 -1.42 -22.10 -9.29
N SER A 199 -2.36 -22.36 -8.37
CA SER A 199 -3.70 -21.77 -8.43
C SER A 199 -3.63 -20.24 -8.30
N PRO A 200 -4.67 -19.52 -8.72
CA PRO A 200 -4.75 -18.07 -8.50
C PRO A 200 -4.59 -17.68 -7.03
N ALA A 201 -5.18 -18.44 -6.09
CA ALA A 201 -5.05 -18.22 -4.66
C ALA A 201 -3.60 -18.37 -4.18
N ALA A 202 -2.90 -19.41 -4.64
CA ALA A 202 -1.50 -19.64 -4.33
C ALA A 202 -0.59 -18.52 -4.84
N ARG A 203 -0.84 -18.00 -6.04
CA ARG A 203 -0.10 -16.85 -6.60
C ARG A 203 -0.33 -15.57 -5.78
N CYS A 204 -1.56 -15.31 -5.37
CA CYS A 204 -1.89 -14.20 -4.47
C CYS A 204 -1.21 -14.35 -3.10
N ALA A 205 -1.15 -15.59 -2.56
CA ALA A 205 -0.46 -15.88 -1.31
C ALA A 205 1.06 -15.61 -1.39
N LEU A 206 1.70 -15.97 -2.51
CA LEU A 206 3.11 -15.62 -2.76
C LEU A 206 3.31 -14.10 -2.74
N ARG A 207 2.46 -13.34 -3.40
CA ARG A 207 2.53 -11.87 -3.43
C ARG A 207 2.35 -11.26 -2.04
N TRP A 208 1.39 -11.76 -1.26
CA TRP A 208 1.19 -11.34 0.12
C TRP A 208 2.41 -11.66 0.99
N ARG A 209 2.90 -12.92 0.94
CA ARG A 209 4.10 -13.37 1.65
C ARG A 209 5.28 -12.44 1.40
N TRP A 210 5.51 -12.11 0.12
CA TRP A 210 6.62 -11.26 -0.26
C TRP A 210 6.47 -9.82 0.24
N SER A 211 5.27 -9.26 0.21
CA SER A 211 5.02 -7.91 0.74
C SER A 211 5.35 -7.82 2.24
N VAL A 212 5.03 -8.86 3.00
CA VAL A 212 5.40 -8.97 4.43
C VAL A 212 6.92 -9.03 4.61
N ARG A 213 7.60 -9.84 3.81
CA ARG A 213 9.07 -9.96 3.87
C ARG A 213 9.78 -8.66 3.48
N LEU A 214 9.31 -7.99 2.44
CA LEU A 214 9.85 -6.68 2.04
C LEU A 214 9.68 -5.64 3.16
N ALA A 215 8.53 -5.59 3.79
CA ALA A 215 8.29 -4.67 4.89
C ALA A 215 9.16 -5.00 6.12
N ALA A 216 9.42 -6.27 6.41
CA ALA A 216 10.36 -6.65 7.46
C ALA A 216 11.80 -6.19 7.14
N ARG A 217 12.25 -6.37 5.89
CA ARG A 217 13.55 -5.85 5.42
C ARG A 217 13.61 -4.32 5.55
N LEU A 218 12.54 -3.63 5.13
CA LEU A 218 12.46 -2.18 5.22
C LEU A 218 12.54 -1.70 6.67
N HIS A 219 11.87 -2.40 7.59
CA HIS A 219 11.93 -2.09 9.03
C HIS A 219 13.35 -2.17 9.58
N HIS A 220 14.15 -3.13 9.13
CA HIS A 220 15.55 -3.27 9.54
C HIS A 220 16.49 -2.23 8.91
N SER A 221 16.14 -1.71 7.73
CA SER A 221 16.99 -0.75 7.00
C SER A 221 16.73 0.70 7.38
N LEU A 222 15.56 1.01 7.92
CA LEU A 222 15.17 2.37 8.26
C LEU A 222 15.61 2.78 9.67
N PRO A 223 15.91 4.07 9.88
CA PRO A 223 16.08 4.62 11.21
C PRO A 223 14.88 4.34 12.12
N SER A 224 15.15 4.17 13.40
CA SER A 224 14.09 3.99 14.41
C SER A 224 13.07 5.12 14.34
N GLY A 225 11.79 4.76 14.34
CA GLY A 225 10.68 5.72 14.32
C GLY A 225 10.23 6.19 12.92
N GLN A 226 10.89 5.77 11.83
CA GLN A 226 10.43 6.08 10.47
C GLN A 226 9.39 5.10 9.92
N LEU A 227 9.28 3.89 10.48
CA LEU A 227 8.28 2.91 10.08
C LEU A 227 7.39 2.54 11.27
N LYS A 228 6.08 2.58 11.04
CA LYS A 228 5.06 2.09 11.97
C LYS A 228 4.23 1.00 11.31
N THR A 229 4.13 -0.14 11.98
CA THR A 229 3.24 -1.23 11.54
C THR A 229 1.89 -1.10 12.24
N ILE A 230 0.81 -1.20 11.47
CA ILE A 230 -0.57 -1.22 11.95
C ILE A 230 -1.26 -2.46 11.40
N ARG A 231 -1.92 -3.19 12.29
CA ARG A 231 -2.77 -4.32 11.89
C ARG A 231 -4.16 -3.84 11.56
N TYR A 232 -4.72 -4.30 10.45
CA TYR A 232 -6.09 -3.98 10.05
C TYR A 232 -7.11 -4.38 11.12
N GLU A 233 -6.91 -5.53 11.73
CA GLU A 233 -7.78 -6.04 12.80
C GLU A 233 -7.72 -5.15 14.07
N TYR A 234 -6.55 -4.60 14.39
CA TYR A 234 -6.39 -3.63 15.49
C TYR A 234 -7.11 -2.32 15.16
N LEU A 235 -6.98 -1.85 13.91
CA LEU A 235 -7.67 -0.65 13.43
C LEU A 235 -9.21 -0.76 13.58
N LEU A 236 -9.76 -1.97 13.36
CA LEU A 236 -11.21 -2.19 13.46
C LEU A 236 -11.68 -2.50 14.88
N SER A 237 -10.86 -3.19 15.69
CA SER A 237 -11.24 -3.57 17.06
C SER A 237 -11.07 -2.43 18.05
N LYS A 238 -10.03 -1.61 17.89
CA LYS A 238 -9.67 -0.48 18.75
C LYS A 238 -9.39 0.79 17.93
N PRO A 239 -10.40 1.33 17.23
CA PRO A 239 -10.20 2.44 16.29
C PRO A 239 -9.63 3.70 16.94
N GLU A 240 -10.01 4.02 18.17
CA GLU A 240 -9.53 5.22 18.86
C GLU A 240 -8.03 5.10 19.23
N ASP A 241 -7.61 3.94 19.72
CA ASP A 241 -6.20 3.70 20.06
C ASP A 241 -5.34 3.74 18.80
N ALA A 242 -5.81 3.09 17.71
CA ALA A 242 -5.12 3.07 16.43
C ALA A 242 -4.99 4.48 15.81
N LEU A 243 -6.04 5.31 15.94
CA LEU A 243 -6.04 6.70 15.49
C LEU A 243 -5.10 7.58 16.31
N ALA A 244 -5.09 7.40 17.63
CA ALA A 244 -4.13 8.09 18.51
C ALA A 244 -2.68 7.73 18.15
N ASP A 245 -2.43 6.46 17.85
CA ASP A 245 -1.14 5.97 17.39
C ASP A 245 -0.72 6.54 16.03
N LEU A 246 -1.65 6.61 15.08
CA LEU A 246 -1.42 7.21 13.77
C LEU A 246 -1.14 8.72 13.91
N SER A 247 -1.96 9.42 14.68
CA SER A 247 -1.80 10.87 14.91
C SER A 247 -0.45 11.20 15.55
N ARG A 248 -0.04 10.40 16.53
CA ARG A 248 1.29 10.56 17.17
C ARG A 248 2.42 10.29 16.18
N PHE A 249 2.27 9.27 15.31
CA PHE A 249 3.29 8.92 14.34
C PHE A 249 3.38 9.94 13.20
N THR A 250 2.24 10.44 12.69
CA THR A 250 2.21 11.44 11.63
C THR A 250 2.44 12.86 12.10
N GLY A 251 2.35 13.11 13.42
CA GLY A 251 2.49 14.44 14.00
C GLY A 251 1.27 15.34 13.82
N THR A 252 0.17 14.81 13.29
CA THR A 252 -1.06 15.57 12.96
C THR A 252 -2.29 14.73 13.32
N THR A 253 -3.36 15.38 13.78
CA THR A 253 -4.61 14.70 14.15
C THR A 253 -5.26 14.04 12.96
N VAL A 254 -5.49 12.72 13.04
CA VAL A 254 -6.15 11.93 11.99
C VAL A 254 -7.65 11.87 12.23
N GLN A 255 -8.45 12.15 11.20
CA GLN A 255 -9.92 12.10 11.26
C GLN A 255 -10.44 10.67 11.40
N ALA A 256 -11.39 10.51 12.33
CA ALA A 256 -11.84 9.19 12.78
C ALA A 256 -13.01 8.61 11.97
N ALA A 257 -13.74 9.43 11.22
CA ALA A 257 -15.06 9.04 10.67
C ALA A 257 -14.99 7.79 9.78
N GLU A 258 -14.04 7.72 8.85
CA GLU A 258 -13.86 6.60 7.91
C GLU A 258 -13.58 5.29 8.65
N ILE A 259 -12.63 5.32 9.58
CA ILE A 259 -12.20 4.14 10.34
C ILE A 259 -13.32 3.66 11.28
N ARG A 260 -14.02 4.58 11.94
CA ARG A 260 -15.18 4.25 12.81
C ARG A 260 -16.32 3.63 12.01
N ASN A 261 -16.59 4.14 10.80
CA ASN A 261 -17.64 3.61 9.93
C ASN A 261 -17.29 2.18 9.50
N GLU A 262 -16.06 1.93 9.07
CA GLU A 262 -15.61 0.59 8.70
C GLU A 262 -15.64 -0.36 9.89
N ALA A 263 -15.18 0.08 11.07
CA ALA A 263 -15.25 -0.72 12.30
C ALA A 263 -16.70 -1.10 12.68
N ARG A 264 -17.66 -0.20 12.51
CA ARG A 264 -19.09 -0.50 12.74
C ARG A 264 -19.60 -1.54 11.73
N THR A 265 -19.30 -1.34 10.46
CA THR A 265 -19.68 -2.26 9.37
C THR A 265 -19.09 -3.65 9.59
N ALA A 266 -17.81 -3.73 9.94
CA ALA A 266 -17.15 -4.99 10.26
C ALA A 266 -17.78 -5.71 11.45
N ARG A 267 -18.13 -4.98 12.52
CA ARG A 267 -18.83 -5.57 13.69
C ARG A 267 -20.21 -6.10 13.32
N THR A 268 -20.95 -5.40 12.49
CA THR A 268 -22.26 -5.85 12.02
C THR A 268 -22.14 -7.12 11.20
N ARG A 269 -21.18 -7.15 10.26
CA ARG A 269 -20.87 -8.34 9.45
C ARG A 269 -20.37 -9.50 10.33
N GLY A 270 -19.51 -9.23 11.32
CA GLY A 270 -18.99 -10.24 12.24
C GLY A 270 -20.05 -10.88 13.13
N ARG A 271 -21.07 -10.13 13.58
CA ARG A 271 -22.20 -10.68 14.37
C ARG A 271 -23.07 -11.65 13.59
N SER A 272 -23.12 -11.52 12.27
CA SER A 272 -23.86 -12.42 11.38
C SER A 272 -23.05 -13.60 10.87
N ARG A 273 -21.76 -13.68 11.18
CA ARG A 273 -20.82 -14.70 10.68
C ARG A 273 -20.42 -15.68 11.79
N ARG A 274 -20.27 -16.96 11.43
CA ARG A 274 -19.79 -18.03 12.33
C ARG A 274 -18.31 -18.36 12.13
N GLY A 275 -17.50 -17.43 11.64
CA GLY A 275 -16.07 -17.69 11.41
C GLY A 275 -15.36 -16.50 10.76
N PRO A 276 -14.06 -16.63 10.49
CA PRO A 276 -13.27 -15.62 9.76
C PRO A 276 -13.85 -15.33 8.38
N ALA A 277 -13.63 -14.11 7.88
CA ALA A 277 -14.25 -13.68 6.61
C ALA A 277 -13.79 -14.50 5.41
N TYR A 278 -12.52 -14.95 5.41
CA TYR A 278 -11.97 -15.77 4.34
C TYR A 278 -12.64 -17.15 4.20
N GLU A 279 -13.08 -17.78 5.29
CA GLU A 279 -13.75 -19.09 5.25
C GLU A 279 -15.05 -19.07 4.46
N MET A 280 -15.66 -17.91 4.31
CA MET A 280 -16.88 -17.74 3.51
C MET A 280 -16.61 -17.46 2.02
N SER A 281 -15.39 -17.07 1.71
CA SER A 281 -15.02 -16.57 0.38
C SER A 281 -14.03 -17.48 -0.36
N LEU A 282 -13.34 -18.36 0.37
CA LEU A 282 -12.35 -19.28 -0.17
C LEU A 282 -12.81 -20.74 -0.02
N ALA A 283 -12.46 -21.56 -1.00
CA ALA A 283 -12.58 -23.00 -0.87
C ALA A 283 -11.56 -23.55 0.14
N SER A 284 -11.87 -24.65 0.81
CA SER A 284 -10.96 -25.28 1.80
C SER A 284 -9.60 -25.64 1.18
N GLU A 285 -9.59 -26.02 -0.08
CA GLU A 285 -8.35 -26.31 -0.83
C GLU A 285 -7.49 -25.06 -1.00
N ASP A 286 -8.10 -23.91 -1.32
CA ASP A 286 -7.39 -22.62 -1.43
C ASP A 286 -6.80 -22.20 -0.09
N ILE A 287 -7.55 -22.34 1.01
CA ILE A 287 -7.06 -22.05 2.37
C ILE A 287 -5.83 -22.91 2.67
N THR A 288 -5.91 -24.21 2.41
CA THR A 288 -4.78 -25.14 2.61
C THR A 288 -3.55 -24.73 1.80
N GLN A 289 -3.74 -24.32 0.54
CA GLN A 289 -2.65 -23.86 -0.31
C GLN A 289 -2.04 -22.54 0.19
N ILE A 290 -2.86 -21.58 0.63
CA ILE A 290 -2.42 -20.32 1.20
C ILE A 290 -1.58 -20.57 2.46
N GLU A 291 -2.07 -21.43 3.36
CA GLU A 291 -1.38 -21.78 4.61
C GLU A 291 -0.07 -22.54 4.36
N LYS A 292 -0.01 -23.37 3.34
CA LYS A 292 1.23 -24.04 2.92
C LYS A 292 2.28 -23.03 2.43
N ILE A 293 1.86 -22.00 1.69
CA ILE A 293 2.77 -21.01 1.09
C ILE A 293 3.18 -19.92 2.09
N ALA A 294 2.24 -19.43 2.88
CA ALA A 294 2.40 -18.23 3.70
C ALA A 294 2.28 -18.51 5.22
N GLY A 295 2.20 -19.79 5.62
CA GLY A 295 1.97 -20.19 7.01
C GLY A 295 3.05 -19.73 7.98
N GLU A 296 4.29 -19.61 7.52
CA GLU A 296 5.38 -19.09 8.35
C GLU A 296 5.14 -17.61 8.71
N GLU A 297 4.82 -16.78 7.70
CA GLU A 297 4.53 -15.37 7.89
C GLU A 297 3.24 -15.15 8.68
N LEU A 298 2.20 -15.95 8.43
CA LEU A 298 0.97 -15.92 9.21
C LEU A 298 1.26 -16.15 10.69
N ARG A 299 1.98 -17.23 11.04
CA ARG A 299 2.37 -17.52 12.44
C ARG A 299 3.25 -16.44 13.06
N ARG A 300 4.26 -15.94 12.34
CA ARG A 300 5.13 -14.83 12.81
C ARG A 300 4.33 -13.56 13.11
N LEU A 301 3.28 -13.34 12.36
CA LEU A 301 2.36 -12.21 12.56
C LEU A 301 1.27 -12.51 13.60
N GLY A 302 1.25 -13.71 14.20
CA GLY A 302 0.31 -14.10 15.26
C GLY A 302 -1.08 -14.48 14.75
N TYR A 303 -1.21 -14.87 13.49
CA TYR A 303 -2.42 -15.51 12.96
C TYR A 303 -2.38 -17.02 13.20
N SER A 304 -3.53 -17.60 13.57
CA SER A 304 -3.67 -19.07 13.74
C SER A 304 -3.61 -19.75 12.37
N VAL A 305 -2.80 -20.82 12.26
CA VAL A 305 -2.64 -21.66 11.05
C VAL A 305 -2.67 -23.11 11.47
#